data_ce031e41587655167bd61e8de7eb0d80
#
_entry.id   ce031e41587655167bd61e8de7eb0d80
#
_cell.length_a   1.000
_cell.length_b   1.000
_cell.length_c   1.000
_cell.angle_alpha   90.00
_cell.angle_beta   90.00
_cell.angle_gamma   90.00
#
_symmetry.space_group_name_H-M   'P 1'
#
loop_
_entity.id
_entity.type
_entity.pdbx_description
1 polymer ?
#
loop_
_entity_poly.entity_id
_entity_poly.type
_entity_poly.pdbx_seq_one_letter_code
_entity_poly.pdbx_strand_id
1 'polypeptide(L)'
;MKIIVDKSIADLGKKSIVIAVAKNVDPAAKLSDAFLEKQKKMEEWALNCDAEEAAKHPVNQGYIDSISAVGRSTKKNPPTAVALIQNIKRRGSIPNINSIVDIYNVESLHSFLAIGGHDFDKIDEEICFTVSKKEDIFYPILAPEKYVAETDYVYKDKKGIMAWIDVRDGENYKFDENTKNAIFIIQGNANTSVEMRLEALERIRKDMAECMPDMEFTTHVITYGDENSEI
;
A
#
# COMPACT_ATOMS: atom_id res chain seq x y z
N MET A 1 1.90 -5.40 18.43
CA MET A 1 1.82 -6.13 17.14
C MET A 1 3.23 -6.48 16.71
N LYS A 2 3.53 -7.77 16.56
CA LYS A 2 4.86 -8.23 16.13
C LYS A 2 4.99 -8.14 14.59
N ILE A 3 6.14 -7.67 14.11
CA ILE A 3 6.45 -7.59 12.68
C ILE A 3 7.66 -8.48 12.37
N ILE A 4 7.53 -9.35 11.40
CA ILE A 4 8.59 -10.27 10.96
C ILE A 4 8.93 -9.98 9.50
N VAL A 5 10.20 -9.69 9.23
CA VAL A 5 10.72 -9.62 7.87
C VAL A 5 11.54 -10.90 7.62
N ASP A 6 10.97 -11.82 6.88
CA ASP A 6 11.58 -13.12 6.59
C ASP A 6 12.78 -12.98 5.64
N LYS A 7 13.73 -13.93 5.74
CA LYS A 7 14.90 -13.96 4.86
C LYS A 7 14.52 -13.99 3.38
N SER A 8 13.47 -14.70 3.02
CA SER A 8 13.01 -14.81 1.63
C SER A 8 12.65 -13.46 1.01
N ILE A 9 12.08 -12.53 1.80
CA ILE A 9 11.79 -11.16 1.37
C ILE A 9 13.06 -10.32 1.28
N ALA A 10 13.96 -10.47 2.25
CA ALA A 10 15.24 -9.77 2.25
C ALA A 10 16.11 -10.17 1.05
N ASP A 11 16.07 -11.44 0.66
CA ASP A 11 16.77 -11.96 -0.53
C ASP A 11 16.20 -11.38 -1.84
N LEU A 12 14.92 -10.98 -1.86
CA LEU A 12 14.29 -10.23 -2.96
C LEU A 12 14.60 -8.71 -2.92
N GLY A 13 15.48 -8.26 -2.01
CA GLY A 13 15.88 -6.86 -1.88
C GLY A 13 14.98 -6.00 -1.01
N LYS A 14 13.92 -6.54 -0.43
CA LYS A 14 13.00 -5.83 0.48
C LYS A 14 13.47 -5.96 1.94
N LYS A 15 14.56 -5.27 2.27
CA LYS A 15 15.22 -5.40 3.58
C LYS A 15 14.67 -4.51 4.67
N SER A 16 13.92 -3.49 4.32
CA SER A 16 13.28 -2.56 5.26
C SER A 16 11.84 -2.29 4.86
N ILE A 17 10.95 -2.36 5.82
CA ILE A 17 9.52 -2.06 5.68
C ILE A 17 9.23 -0.79 6.47
N VAL A 18 8.52 0.15 5.87
CA VAL A 18 8.07 1.36 6.56
C VAL A 18 6.58 1.21 6.83
N ILE A 19 6.20 1.41 8.08
CA ILE A 19 4.84 1.18 8.58
C ILE A 19 4.37 2.43 9.32
N ALA A 20 3.10 2.78 9.16
CA ALA A 20 2.43 3.73 10.05
C ALA A 20 1.19 3.10 10.67
N VAL A 21 0.94 3.41 11.94
CA VAL A 21 -0.31 3.08 12.63
C VAL A 21 -1.03 4.38 12.96
N ALA A 22 -2.27 4.48 12.50
CA ALA A 22 -3.16 5.60 12.79
C ALA A 22 -4.31 5.11 13.66
N LYS A 23 -4.49 5.70 14.84
CA LYS A 23 -5.60 5.41 15.75
C LYS A 23 -6.64 6.54 15.70
N ASN A 24 -7.86 6.23 16.09
CA ASN A 24 -8.99 7.16 16.08
C ASN A 24 -9.28 7.71 14.67
N VAL A 25 -9.18 6.84 13.64
CA VAL A 25 -9.56 7.20 12.29
C VAL A 25 -11.06 7.11 12.08
N ASP A 26 -11.57 7.86 11.10
CA ASP A 26 -12.97 7.83 10.67
C ASP A 26 -13.04 7.72 9.14
N PRO A 27 -13.41 6.56 8.59
CA PRO A 27 -13.58 6.38 7.15
C PRO A 27 -14.65 7.30 6.53
N ALA A 28 -15.60 7.79 7.35
CA ALA A 28 -16.66 8.70 6.92
C ALA A 28 -16.31 10.19 7.12
N ALA A 29 -15.09 10.50 7.59
CA ALA A 29 -14.67 11.88 7.77
C ALA A 29 -14.80 12.69 6.47
N LYS A 30 -15.30 13.93 6.60
CA LYS A 30 -15.35 14.83 5.46
C LYS A 30 -13.93 15.31 5.12
N LEU A 31 -13.49 15.04 3.91
CA LEU A 31 -12.20 15.49 3.40
C LEU A 31 -12.13 17.04 3.40
N SER A 32 -10.96 17.58 3.74
CA SER A 32 -10.73 19.02 3.74
C SER A 32 -10.76 19.61 2.32
N ASP A 33 -11.11 20.89 2.22
CA ASP A 33 -11.09 21.58 0.93
C ASP A 33 -9.67 21.62 0.32
N ALA A 34 -8.63 21.70 1.18
CA ALA A 34 -7.24 21.66 0.76
C ALA A 34 -6.88 20.29 0.15
N PHE A 35 -7.33 19.20 0.78
CA PHE A 35 -7.12 17.87 0.22
C PHE A 35 -7.90 17.66 -1.08
N LEU A 36 -9.13 18.09 -1.18
CA LEU A 36 -9.93 17.98 -2.41
C LEU A 36 -9.29 18.73 -3.58
N GLU A 37 -8.69 19.90 -3.32
CA GLU A 37 -7.94 20.63 -4.34
C GLU A 37 -6.65 19.87 -4.76
N LYS A 38 -5.95 19.24 -3.80
CA LYS A 38 -4.79 18.36 -4.08
C LYS A 38 -5.20 17.17 -4.94
N GLN A 39 -6.29 16.49 -4.57
CA GLN A 39 -6.84 15.36 -5.34
C GLN A 39 -7.14 15.77 -6.78
N LYS A 40 -7.86 16.89 -6.96
CA LYS A 40 -8.20 17.41 -8.28
C LYS A 40 -6.97 17.68 -9.14
N LYS A 41 -5.92 18.29 -8.58
CA LYS A 41 -4.65 18.52 -9.30
C LYS A 41 -3.98 17.21 -9.72
N MET A 42 -4.01 16.19 -8.86
CA MET A 42 -3.46 14.88 -9.19
C MET A 42 -4.28 14.15 -10.25
N GLU A 43 -5.61 14.29 -10.24
CA GLU A 43 -6.48 13.76 -11.30
C GLU A 43 -6.22 14.44 -12.64
N GLU A 44 -6.15 15.78 -12.67
CA GLU A 44 -5.83 16.56 -13.86
C GLU A 44 -4.45 16.18 -14.43
N TRP A 45 -3.46 16.02 -13.57
CA TRP A 45 -2.14 15.54 -13.95
C TRP A 45 -2.23 14.13 -14.57
N ALA A 46 -2.91 13.18 -13.93
CA ALA A 46 -3.03 11.80 -14.39
C ALA A 46 -3.79 11.69 -15.72
N LEU A 47 -4.81 12.53 -15.94
CA LEU A 47 -5.55 12.60 -17.22
C LEU A 47 -4.65 13.04 -18.38
N ASN A 48 -3.73 13.98 -18.13
CA ASN A 48 -2.88 14.60 -19.15
C ASN A 48 -1.49 13.95 -19.30
N CYS A 49 -1.00 13.18 -18.30
CA CYS A 49 0.31 12.55 -18.36
C CYS A 49 0.36 11.44 -19.43
N ASP A 50 1.55 11.19 -19.97
CA ASP A 50 1.80 9.98 -20.73
C ASP A 50 1.95 8.79 -19.78
N ALA A 51 1.04 7.81 -19.88
CA ALA A 51 1.05 6.63 -19.00
C ALA A 51 2.27 5.73 -19.22
N GLU A 52 2.84 5.71 -20.44
CA GLU A 52 4.06 4.94 -20.74
C GLU A 52 5.29 5.61 -20.13
N GLU A 53 5.37 6.94 -20.19
CA GLU A 53 6.43 7.69 -19.52
C GLU A 53 6.31 7.61 -17.98
N ALA A 54 5.11 7.68 -17.43
CA ALA A 54 4.88 7.47 -16.00
C ALA A 54 5.32 6.08 -15.54
N ALA A 55 5.11 5.04 -16.36
CA ALA A 55 5.58 3.69 -16.06
C ALA A 55 7.12 3.59 -16.03
N LYS A 56 7.84 4.43 -16.76
CA LYS A 56 9.31 4.47 -16.78
C LYS A 56 9.91 5.24 -15.59
N HIS A 57 9.07 5.90 -14.77
CA HIS A 57 9.58 6.57 -13.58
C HIS A 57 10.35 5.57 -12.70
N PRO A 58 11.54 5.92 -12.13
CA PRO A 58 12.40 4.97 -11.41
C PRO A 58 11.68 4.14 -10.34
N VAL A 59 10.77 4.76 -9.59
CA VAL A 59 9.98 4.06 -8.55
C VAL A 59 9.07 2.99 -9.17
N ASN A 60 8.36 3.32 -10.24
CA ASN A 60 7.51 2.35 -10.96
C ASN A 60 8.35 1.23 -11.58
N GLN A 61 9.52 1.58 -12.16
CA GLN A 61 10.44 0.59 -12.72
C GLN A 61 10.90 -0.40 -11.64
N GLY A 62 11.20 0.05 -10.43
CA GLY A 62 11.56 -0.83 -9.33
C GLY A 62 10.45 -1.82 -8.95
N TYR A 63 9.17 -1.43 -9.03
CA TYR A 63 8.05 -2.36 -8.86
C TYR A 63 7.90 -3.32 -10.06
N ILE A 64 8.07 -2.83 -11.28
CA ILE A 64 8.08 -3.66 -12.49
C ILE A 64 9.15 -4.76 -12.39
N ASP A 65 10.35 -4.39 -11.94
CA ASP A 65 11.47 -5.32 -11.76
C ASP A 65 11.16 -6.35 -10.67
N SER A 66 10.60 -5.93 -9.53
CA SER A 66 10.22 -6.82 -8.43
C SER A 66 9.13 -7.83 -8.85
N ILE A 67 8.10 -7.37 -9.55
CA ILE A 67 7.00 -8.21 -10.06
C ILE A 67 7.53 -9.20 -11.12
N SER A 68 8.41 -8.75 -12.01
CA SER A 68 9.02 -9.58 -13.04
C SER A 68 9.97 -10.62 -12.45
N ALA A 69 10.71 -10.27 -11.40
CA ALA A 69 11.65 -11.18 -10.73
C ALA A 69 10.96 -12.41 -10.13
N VAL A 70 9.69 -12.30 -9.74
CA VAL A 70 8.86 -13.42 -9.26
C VAL A 70 8.03 -14.07 -10.38
N GLY A 71 8.35 -13.78 -11.65
CA GLY A 71 7.72 -14.40 -12.82
C GLY A 71 6.29 -13.93 -13.11
N ARG A 72 5.88 -12.78 -12.55
CA ARG A 72 4.53 -12.23 -12.77
C ARG A 72 4.52 -11.20 -13.91
N SER A 73 3.45 -11.24 -14.69
CA SER A 73 3.25 -10.30 -15.81
C SER A 73 2.87 -8.92 -15.29
N THR A 74 3.67 -7.91 -15.58
CA THR A 74 3.39 -6.51 -15.25
C THR A 74 2.26 -5.90 -16.09
N LYS A 75 1.97 -6.47 -17.26
CA LYS A 75 0.78 -6.11 -18.05
C LYS A 75 -0.52 -6.48 -17.34
N LYS A 76 -0.53 -7.64 -16.64
CA LYS A 76 -1.70 -8.09 -15.85
C LYS A 76 -1.71 -7.52 -14.44
N ASN A 77 -0.55 -7.18 -13.93
CA ASN A 77 -0.31 -6.67 -12.58
C ASN A 77 0.57 -5.42 -12.66
N PRO A 78 0.04 -4.30 -13.17
CA PRO A 78 0.80 -3.06 -13.23
C PRO A 78 1.06 -2.51 -11.83
N PRO A 79 2.17 -1.77 -11.62
CA PRO A 79 2.39 -1.04 -10.36
C PRO A 79 1.18 -0.18 -9.97
N THR A 80 0.96 0.02 -8.68
CA THR A 80 -0.21 0.70 -8.12
C THR A 80 -0.46 2.07 -8.77
N ALA A 81 0.55 2.92 -8.88
CA ALA A 81 0.39 4.24 -9.49
C ALA A 81 0.03 4.16 -10.98
N VAL A 82 0.62 3.22 -11.72
CA VAL A 82 0.29 2.99 -13.14
C VAL A 82 -1.17 2.53 -13.29
N ALA A 83 -1.62 1.63 -12.41
CA ALA A 83 -3.02 1.17 -12.39
C ALA A 83 -4.00 2.31 -12.06
N LEU A 84 -3.65 3.19 -11.11
CA LEU A 84 -4.44 4.37 -10.76
C LEU A 84 -4.53 5.34 -11.94
N ILE A 85 -3.43 5.66 -12.62
CA ILE A 85 -3.41 6.51 -13.81
C ILE A 85 -4.33 5.93 -14.92
N GLN A 86 -4.21 4.62 -15.19
CA GLN A 86 -5.06 3.95 -16.18
C GLN A 86 -6.56 4.02 -15.80
N ASN A 87 -6.88 3.85 -14.51
CA ASN A 87 -8.24 3.96 -14.02
C ASN A 87 -8.79 5.38 -14.14
N ILE A 88 -8.00 6.41 -13.80
CA ILE A 88 -8.40 7.82 -13.94
C ILE A 88 -8.62 8.16 -15.42
N LYS A 89 -7.73 7.77 -16.33
CA LYS A 89 -7.91 7.98 -17.77
C LYS A 89 -9.19 7.34 -18.31
N ARG A 90 -9.61 6.22 -17.74
CA ARG A 90 -10.84 5.51 -18.15
C ARG A 90 -12.10 6.09 -17.54
N ARG A 91 -12.06 6.57 -16.27
CA ARG A 91 -13.23 6.97 -15.49
C ARG A 91 -13.39 8.48 -15.34
N GLY A 92 -12.32 9.24 -15.54
CA GLY A 92 -12.27 10.69 -15.34
C GLY A 92 -11.81 11.13 -13.94
N SER A 93 -11.78 10.24 -12.96
CA SER A 93 -11.43 10.55 -11.58
C SER A 93 -10.88 9.34 -10.81
N ILE A 94 -10.29 9.58 -9.65
CA ILE A 94 -10.00 8.55 -8.64
C ILE A 94 -11.34 7.95 -8.15
N PRO A 95 -11.42 6.62 -7.91
CA PRO A 95 -12.58 6.05 -7.24
C PRO A 95 -12.75 6.67 -5.84
N ASN A 96 -13.92 7.20 -5.55
CA ASN A 96 -14.26 7.64 -4.20
C ASN A 96 -14.72 6.42 -3.39
N ILE A 97 -13.92 6.02 -2.40
CA ILE A 97 -14.16 4.82 -1.59
C ILE A 97 -14.49 5.21 -0.14
N ASN A 98 -13.55 5.84 0.53
CA ASN A 98 -13.68 6.46 1.84
C ASN A 98 -12.49 7.41 2.06
N SER A 99 -12.57 8.27 3.08
CA SER A 99 -11.57 9.31 3.33
C SER A 99 -10.14 8.75 3.45
N ILE A 100 -9.97 7.60 4.10
CA ILE A 100 -8.65 6.99 4.33
C ILE A 100 -8.06 6.50 3.00
N VAL A 101 -8.85 5.73 2.22
CA VAL A 101 -8.42 5.16 0.94
C VAL A 101 -8.13 6.26 -0.08
N ASP A 102 -8.98 7.29 -0.13
CA ASP A 102 -8.83 8.39 -1.07
C ASP A 102 -7.53 9.15 -0.81
N ILE A 103 -7.19 9.39 0.48
CA ILE A 103 -5.95 10.06 0.89
C ILE A 103 -4.72 9.26 0.44
N TYR A 104 -4.60 7.97 0.75
CA TYR A 104 -3.40 7.24 0.37
C TYR A 104 -3.33 6.91 -1.12
N ASN A 105 -4.45 6.84 -1.83
CA ASN A 105 -4.45 6.72 -3.29
C ASN A 105 -3.90 7.98 -3.97
N VAL A 106 -4.25 9.18 -3.47
CA VAL A 106 -3.66 10.44 -3.95
C VAL A 106 -2.15 10.46 -3.67
N GLU A 107 -1.73 10.01 -2.48
CA GLU A 107 -0.31 9.92 -2.17
C GLU A 107 0.42 8.88 -3.05
N SER A 108 -0.21 7.73 -3.36
CA SER A 108 0.35 6.74 -4.29
C SER A 108 0.55 7.31 -5.70
N LEU A 109 -0.36 8.17 -6.17
CA LEU A 109 -0.17 8.89 -7.43
C LEU A 109 0.97 9.91 -7.36
N HIS A 110 1.07 10.64 -6.25
CA HIS A 110 2.09 11.67 -6.05
C HIS A 110 3.51 11.09 -5.96
N SER A 111 3.69 10.04 -5.17
CA SER A 111 5.00 9.44 -4.88
C SER A 111 5.37 8.27 -5.79
N PHE A 112 4.44 7.72 -6.55
CA PHE A 112 4.53 6.44 -7.26
C PHE A 112 4.73 5.21 -6.34
N LEU A 113 4.62 5.38 -5.03
CA LEU A 113 4.76 4.28 -4.08
C LEU A 113 3.51 3.39 -4.08
N ALA A 114 3.72 2.08 -3.95
CA ALA A 114 2.64 1.16 -3.59
C ALA A 114 2.45 1.24 -2.06
N ILE A 115 1.28 1.70 -1.66
CA ILE A 115 0.90 1.87 -0.25
C ILE A 115 -0.25 0.91 0.02
N GLY A 116 -0.02 -0.09 0.88
CA GLY A 116 -1.07 -0.96 1.40
C GLY A 116 -1.75 -0.30 2.59
N GLY A 117 -3.07 -0.39 2.64
CA GLY A 117 -3.86 0.16 3.75
C GLY A 117 -4.83 -0.88 4.30
N HIS A 118 -4.78 -1.14 5.61
CA HIS A 118 -5.60 -2.17 6.24
C HIS A 118 -6.21 -1.70 7.56
N ASP A 119 -7.35 -2.27 7.90
CA ASP A 119 -7.96 -2.16 9.21
C ASP A 119 -7.09 -2.90 10.23
N PHE A 120 -6.47 -2.14 11.13
CA PHE A 120 -5.51 -2.66 12.10
C PHE A 120 -6.16 -3.64 13.09
N ASP A 121 -7.43 -3.44 13.42
CA ASP A 121 -8.15 -4.27 14.38
C ASP A 121 -8.57 -5.63 13.79
N LYS A 122 -8.51 -5.79 12.46
CA LYS A 122 -8.75 -7.07 11.77
C LYS A 122 -7.52 -7.97 11.70
N ILE A 123 -6.34 -7.45 12.00
CA ILE A 123 -5.07 -8.17 11.92
C ILE A 123 -4.88 -9.00 13.20
N ASP A 124 -4.36 -10.21 13.06
CA ASP A 124 -3.97 -11.04 14.19
C ASP A 124 -2.62 -10.59 14.76
N GLU A 125 -2.13 -11.22 15.79
CA GLU A 125 -1.00 -10.83 16.66
C GLU A 125 0.30 -10.44 15.95
N GLU A 126 0.52 -10.93 14.70
CA GLU A 126 1.75 -10.66 13.95
C GLU A 126 1.52 -10.46 12.45
N ILE A 127 2.38 -9.68 11.81
CA ILE A 127 2.47 -9.57 10.36
C ILE A 127 3.82 -10.14 9.90
N CYS A 128 3.78 -11.11 9.00
CA CYS A 128 4.97 -11.71 8.42
C CYS A 128 5.10 -11.31 6.94
N PHE A 129 6.18 -10.63 6.61
CA PHE A 129 6.60 -10.34 5.23
C PHE A 129 7.43 -11.51 4.73
N THR A 130 6.92 -12.26 3.77
CA THR A 130 7.49 -13.53 3.35
C THR A 130 7.16 -13.85 1.88
N VAL A 131 7.60 -14.99 1.40
CA VAL A 131 7.16 -15.59 0.14
C VAL A 131 6.01 -16.55 0.43
N SER A 132 4.98 -16.54 -0.43
CA SER A 132 3.81 -17.39 -0.28
C SER A 132 4.15 -18.87 -0.45
N LYS A 133 3.29 -19.74 0.10
CA LYS A 133 3.38 -21.20 -0.02
C LYS A 133 2.32 -21.71 -1.00
N LYS A 134 2.50 -22.92 -1.49
CA LYS A 134 1.60 -23.56 -2.48
C LYS A 134 0.15 -23.67 -1.99
N GLU A 135 -0.03 -23.87 -0.69
CA GLU A 135 -1.34 -23.98 -0.05
C GLU A 135 -2.01 -22.65 0.25
N ASP A 136 -1.28 -21.52 0.14
CA ASP A 136 -1.82 -20.20 0.45
C ASP A 136 -2.89 -19.82 -0.59
N ILE A 137 -4.03 -19.35 -0.10
CA ILE A 137 -5.13 -18.80 -0.90
C ILE A 137 -5.23 -17.31 -0.59
N PHE A 138 -5.31 -16.51 -1.63
CA PHE A 138 -5.48 -15.07 -1.52
C PHE A 138 -6.90 -14.66 -1.91
N TYR A 139 -7.53 -13.85 -1.08
CA TYR A 139 -8.84 -13.25 -1.29
C TYR A 139 -8.67 -11.77 -1.62
N PRO A 140 -8.46 -11.39 -2.89
CA PRO A 140 -8.25 -9.98 -3.25
C PRO A 140 -9.54 -9.17 -3.15
N ILE A 141 -9.44 -7.89 -2.80
CA ILE A 141 -10.58 -6.97 -2.78
C ILE A 141 -11.27 -6.96 -4.15
N LEU A 142 -12.60 -7.15 -4.16
CA LEU A 142 -13.46 -7.11 -5.34
C LEU A 142 -13.06 -8.08 -6.46
N ALA A 143 -12.43 -9.19 -6.13
CA ALA A 143 -12.07 -10.23 -7.10
C ALA A 143 -12.25 -11.64 -6.51
N PRO A 144 -12.41 -12.67 -7.35
CA PRO A 144 -12.45 -14.05 -6.89
C PRO A 144 -11.17 -14.45 -6.16
N GLU A 145 -11.28 -15.42 -5.26
CA GLU A 145 -10.13 -16.05 -4.64
C GLU A 145 -9.14 -16.57 -5.69
N LYS A 146 -7.88 -16.59 -5.33
CA LYS A 146 -6.82 -17.10 -6.20
C LYS A 146 -5.75 -17.83 -5.41
N TYR A 147 -5.22 -18.88 -6.02
CA TYR A 147 -3.97 -19.47 -5.58
C TYR A 147 -2.80 -18.57 -5.98
N VAL A 148 -1.88 -18.38 -5.06
CA VAL A 148 -0.63 -17.66 -5.28
C VAL A 148 0.48 -18.65 -5.62
N ALA A 149 1.56 -18.20 -6.29
CA ALA A 149 2.70 -19.05 -6.55
C ALA A 149 3.66 -19.04 -5.36
N GLU A 150 4.39 -20.12 -5.17
CA GLU A 150 5.42 -20.27 -4.12
C GLU A 150 6.56 -19.24 -4.23
N THR A 151 6.60 -18.45 -5.29
CA THR A 151 7.59 -17.39 -5.52
C THR A 151 7.05 -15.99 -5.24
N ASP A 152 5.72 -15.84 -5.05
CA ASP A 152 5.11 -14.52 -4.87
C ASP A 152 5.45 -13.95 -3.49
N TYR A 153 5.91 -12.72 -3.44
CA TYR A 153 6.07 -12.04 -2.16
C TYR A 153 4.74 -11.49 -1.66
N VAL A 154 4.52 -11.68 -0.37
CA VAL A 154 3.29 -11.31 0.33
C VAL A 154 3.62 -10.78 1.72
N TYR A 155 2.66 -10.11 2.34
CA TYR A 155 2.63 -10.07 3.79
C TYR A 155 1.30 -10.63 4.28
N LYS A 156 1.38 -11.33 5.39
CA LYS A 156 0.26 -12.10 5.92
C LYS A 156 0.32 -12.19 7.44
N ASP A 157 -0.83 -12.45 8.04
CA ASP A 157 -0.98 -12.88 9.42
C ASP A 157 -1.38 -14.37 9.50
N LYS A 158 -1.85 -14.82 10.65
CA LYS A 158 -2.33 -16.20 10.83
C LYS A 158 -3.64 -16.50 10.09
N LYS A 159 -4.44 -15.48 9.75
CA LYS A 159 -5.74 -15.62 9.05
C LYS A 159 -5.56 -15.70 7.53
N GLY A 160 -4.48 -15.17 6.97
CA GLY A 160 -4.22 -15.22 5.54
C GLY A 160 -3.37 -14.09 4.98
N ILE A 161 -3.37 -14.00 3.67
CA ILE A 161 -2.61 -12.98 2.93
C ILE A 161 -3.32 -11.64 3.01
N MET A 162 -2.62 -10.64 3.53
CA MET A 162 -3.07 -9.25 3.62
C MET A 162 -2.83 -8.50 2.32
N ALA A 163 -1.67 -8.72 1.67
CA ALA A 163 -1.38 -8.16 0.35
C ALA A 163 -0.44 -9.04 -0.47
N TRP A 164 -0.56 -8.88 -1.79
CA TRP A 164 0.11 -9.70 -2.78
C TRP A 164 0.86 -8.81 -3.79
N ILE A 165 2.18 -9.03 -3.89
CA ILE A 165 3.14 -8.43 -4.84
C ILE A 165 3.05 -6.90 -5.03
N ASP A 166 2.76 -6.14 -3.97
CA ASP A 166 2.56 -4.67 -3.99
C ASP A 166 1.48 -4.18 -4.97
N VAL A 167 0.54 -5.04 -5.36
CA VAL A 167 -0.47 -4.73 -6.39
C VAL A 167 -1.90 -4.82 -5.85
N ARG A 168 -2.16 -5.72 -4.90
CA ARG A 168 -3.52 -5.98 -4.41
C ARG A 168 -3.54 -6.26 -2.92
N ASP A 169 -4.52 -5.66 -2.25
CA ASP A 169 -4.83 -5.89 -0.86
C ASP A 169 -5.93 -6.95 -0.69
N GLY A 170 -5.96 -7.59 0.48
CA GLY A 170 -6.86 -8.67 0.84
C GLY A 170 -8.21 -8.17 1.37
N GLU A 171 -9.29 -8.81 0.93
CA GLU A 171 -10.68 -8.50 1.30
C GLU A 171 -10.91 -8.51 2.80
N ASN A 172 -10.28 -9.44 3.52
CA ASN A 172 -10.51 -9.65 4.96
C ASN A 172 -9.92 -8.53 5.85
N TYR A 173 -9.08 -7.68 5.28
CA TYR A 173 -8.36 -6.63 6.01
C TYR A 173 -8.72 -5.22 5.53
N LYS A 174 -9.66 -5.10 4.59
CA LYS A 174 -10.07 -3.80 4.06
C LYS A 174 -10.74 -2.94 5.12
N PHE A 175 -10.66 -1.64 4.94
CA PHE A 175 -11.43 -0.67 5.71
C PHE A 175 -12.92 -0.84 5.46
N ASP A 176 -13.71 -0.66 6.52
CA ASP A 176 -15.17 -0.52 6.47
C ASP A 176 -15.63 0.64 7.35
N GLU A 177 -16.94 0.83 7.46
CA GLU A 177 -17.53 1.93 8.23
C GLU A 177 -17.24 1.89 9.74
N ASN A 178 -16.80 0.74 10.25
CA ASN A 178 -16.49 0.54 11.67
C ASN A 178 -15.00 0.68 12.00
N THR A 179 -14.15 0.82 10.99
CA THR A 179 -12.69 0.95 11.18
C THR A 179 -12.35 2.14 12.09
N LYS A 180 -11.59 1.87 13.14
CA LYS A 180 -11.10 2.88 14.11
C LYS A 180 -9.59 3.00 14.13
N ASN A 181 -8.90 1.96 13.73
CA ASN A 181 -7.44 1.95 13.67
C ASN A 181 -7.00 1.46 12.28
N ALA A 182 -6.07 2.18 11.68
CA ALA A 182 -5.55 1.89 10.36
C ALA A 182 -4.05 1.58 10.43
N ILE A 183 -3.58 0.72 9.54
CA ILE A 183 -2.15 0.52 9.29
C ILE A 183 -1.85 0.80 7.82
N PHE A 184 -0.78 1.54 7.57
CA PHE A 184 -0.24 1.79 6.24
C PHE A 184 1.12 1.11 6.13
N ILE A 185 1.35 0.40 5.03
CA ILE A 185 2.54 -0.42 4.82
C ILE A 185 3.16 -0.06 3.47
N ILE A 186 4.45 0.27 3.49
CA ILE A 186 5.24 0.54 2.28
C ILE A 186 6.48 -0.36 2.30
N GLN A 187 6.43 -1.46 1.54
CA GLN A 187 7.58 -2.37 1.40
C GLN A 187 8.71 -1.73 0.56
N GLY A 188 8.32 -0.86 -0.38
CA GLY A 188 9.25 -0.24 -1.31
C GLY A 188 9.89 -1.22 -2.30
N ASN A 189 10.91 -0.74 -2.98
CA ASN A 189 11.70 -1.49 -3.96
C ASN A 189 13.14 -0.93 -4.01
N ALA A 190 13.98 -1.44 -4.90
CA ALA A 190 15.38 -1.03 -5.00
C ALA A 190 15.60 0.46 -5.30
N ASN A 191 14.59 1.14 -5.84
CA ASN A 191 14.65 2.56 -6.22
C ASN A 191 13.96 3.48 -5.19
N THR A 192 13.63 2.98 -4.00
CA THR A 192 12.96 3.76 -2.94
C THR A 192 13.78 3.73 -1.65
N SER A 193 14.14 4.89 -1.12
CA SER A 193 14.80 4.98 0.18
C SER A 193 13.79 4.89 1.34
N VAL A 194 14.29 4.67 2.55
CA VAL A 194 13.48 4.73 3.79
C VAL A 194 12.89 6.13 3.97
N GLU A 195 13.71 7.16 3.75
CA GLU A 195 13.33 8.57 3.88
C GLU A 195 12.17 8.91 2.95
N MET A 196 12.25 8.53 1.67
CA MET A 196 11.19 8.75 0.68
C MET A 196 9.86 8.14 1.13
N ARG A 197 9.91 6.94 1.72
CA ARG A 197 8.72 6.25 2.22
C ARG A 197 8.16 6.88 3.50
N LEU A 198 9.03 7.33 4.41
CA LEU A 198 8.63 8.10 5.60
C LEU A 198 8.00 9.44 5.23
N GLU A 199 8.56 10.15 4.25
CA GLU A 199 7.98 11.40 3.72
C GLU A 199 6.58 11.19 3.14
N ALA A 200 6.33 10.08 2.45
CA ALA A 200 5.01 9.74 1.94
C ALA A 200 4.01 9.51 3.10
N LEU A 201 4.39 8.77 4.14
CA LEU A 201 3.56 8.59 5.32
C LEU A 201 3.31 9.91 6.08
N GLU A 202 4.31 10.80 6.12
CA GLU A 202 4.13 12.13 6.73
C GLU A 202 3.13 13.00 5.94
N ARG A 203 3.10 12.91 4.61
CA ARG A 203 2.08 13.58 3.80
C ARG A 203 0.69 13.01 4.04
N ILE A 204 0.55 11.67 4.13
CA ILE A 204 -0.70 11.01 4.54
C ILE A 204 -1.15 11.50 5.91
N ARG A 205 -0.24 11.52 6.90
CA ARG A 205 -0.53 12.03 8.25
C ARG A 205 -1.09 13.45 8.23
N LYS A 206 -0.46 14.34 7.45
CA LYS A 206 -0.91 15.74 7.33
C LYS A 206 -2.31 15.84 6.73
N ASP A 207 -2.54 15.15 5.60
CA ASP A 207 -3.83 15.17 4.93
C ASP A 207 -4.95 14.56 5.82
N MET A 208 -4.64 13.48 6.56
CA MET A 208 -5.59 12.88 7.51
C MET A 208 -5.87 13.79 8.71
N ALA A 209 -4.86 14.44 9.28
CA ALA A 209 -5.03 15.31 10.44
C ALA A 209 -5.93 16.53 10.17
N GLU A 210 -6.05 16.98 8.92
CA GLU A 210 -6.97 18.05 8.54
C GLU A 210 -8.45 17.66 8.68
N CYS A 211 -8.78 16.37 8.55
CA CYS A 211 -10.16 15.89 8.66
C CYS A 211 -10.42 14.98 9.86
N MET A 212 -9.36 14.53 10.54
CA MET A 212 -9.39 13.66 11.72
C MET A 212 -8.47 14.22 12.81
N PRO A 213 -8.83 15.34 13.46
CA PRO A 213 -7.94 16.09 14.38
C PRO A 213 -7.53 15.30 15.63
N ASP A 214 -8.34 14.32 16.05
CA ASP A 214 -8.07 13.47 17.23
C ASP A 214 -7.26 12.20 16.87
N MET A 215 -6.82 12.08 15.62
CA MET A 215 -6.03 10.94 15.17
C MET A 215 -4.62 10.95 15.78
N GLU A 216 -4.21 9.80 16.30
CA GLU A 216 -2.81 9.53 16.63
C GLU A 216 -2.13 8.82 15.46
N PHE A 217 -0.90 9.21 15.12
CA PHE A 217 -0.18 8.63 14.00
C PHE A 217 1.28 8.37 14.38
N THR A 218 1.70 7.12 14.31
CA THR A 218 3.07 6.69 14.62
C THR A 218 3.69 5.99 13.42
N THR A 219 5.00 6.17 13.22
CA THR A 219 5.74 5.53 12.13
C THR A 219 6.85 4.65 12.67
N HIS A 220 7.08 3.53 11.98
CA HIS A 220 8.08 2.53 12.33
C HIS A 220 8.86 2.12 11.10
N VAL A 221 10.16 1.87 11.28
CA VAL A 221 11.02 1.27 10.26
C VAL A 221 11.48 -0.08 10.78
N ILE A 222 11.11 -1.13 10.10
CA ILE A 222 11.45 -2.50 10.47
C ILE A 222 12.46 -3.03 9.47
N THR A 223 13.60 -3.49 9.95
CA THR A 223 14.67 -4.00 9.09
C THR A 223 14.85 -5.50 9.29
N TYR A 224 15.18 -6.20 8.22
CA TYR A 224 15.54 -7.62 8.32
C TYR A 224 16.70 -7.82 9.31
N GLY A 225 16.50 -8.73 10.25
CA GLY A 225 17.45 -9.00 11.34
C GLY A 225 17.15 -8.26 12.65
N ASP A 226 16.15 -7.38 12.69
CA ASP A 226 15.68 -6.78 13.94
C ASP A 226 14.94 -7.83 14.77
N GLU A 227 15.49 -8.17 15.95
CA GLU A 227 14.94 -9.26 16.80
C GLU A 227 13.66 -8.90 17.55
N ASN A 228 13.34 -7.60 17.73
CA ASN A 228 12.21 -7.10 18.53
C ASN A 228 11.43 -6.00 17.78
N SER A 229 10.90 -6.36 16.62
CA SER A 229 10.09 -5.42 15.85
C SER A 229 8.64 -5.47 16.31
N GLU A 230 8.28 -4.58 17.23
CA GLU A 230 6.89 -4.37 17.69
C GLU A 230 6.41 -2.96 17.30
N ILE A 231 5.12 -2.86 16.95
CA ILE A 231 4.44 -1.60 16.63
C ILE A 231 3.13 -1.47 17.41
#